data_883b8fd0ff665e11844cec0d432da8c5
#
_entry.id   883b8fd0ff665e11844cec0d432da8c5
#
_cell.length_a   1.000
_cell.length_b   1.000
_cell.length_c   1.000
_cell.angle_alpha   90.00
_cell.angle_beta   90.00
_cell.angle_gamma   90.00
#
_symmetry.space_group_name_H-M   'P 1'
#
loop_
_entity.id
_entity.type
_entity.pdbx_description
1 polymer ?
#
loop_
_entity_poly.entity_id
_entity_poly.type
_entity_poly.pdbx_seq_one_letter_code
_entity_poly.pdbx_strand_id
1 'polypeptide(L)'
;EGESRTALILVATSGDTGKAALEGYKNIDQIKISVFYPKNGVSTIQQLQMATQEGENVNVCAVNGNFDDIQSEVKNIFSSSDISSKLEEMGYFLSSANSINFGRLAPQIVYYFKSYCDLLKNREITLGDKINVCVPTGNFGNILAAYVAKLMGLPIATLICASNSNNILTDFLNTGRYDRNREFHLTISPSMDILISSNLERLLYFISGADATATWMKSLNQNGYYQVDENTLTEISKSFCGYCTDETQTKKTIGKYFHDYNYLIDTHTAV
;
A
#
# COMPACT_ATOMS: atom_id res chain seq x y z
N GLU A 1 25.03 -0.39 -13.13
CA GLU A 1 26.35 -0.88 -13.59
C GLU A 1 27.16 -1.30 -12.37
N GLY A 2 27.57 -2.57 -12.24
CA GLY A 2 28.55 -3.05 -11.26
C GLY A 2 28.06 -3.90 -10.10
N GLU A 3 26.77 -4.16 -9.92
CA GLU A 3 26.33 -5.12 -8.90
C GLU A 3 26.47 -6.56 -9.48
N SER A 4 27.35 -7.35 -8.88
CA SER A 4 27.58 -8.76 -9.29
C SER A 4 26.73 -9.76 -8.50
N ARG A 5 26.08 -9.30 -7.40
CA ARG A 5 25.24 -10.14 -6.55
C ARG A 5 23.84 -10.29 -7.10
N THR A 6 23.18 -11.35 -6.72
CA THR A 6 21.77 -11.61 -7.05
C THR A 6 20.84 -10.95 -6.04
N ALA A 7 19.84 -10.21 -6.49
CA ALA A 7 18.79 -9.69 -5.63
C ALA A 7 17.86 -10.82 -5.17
N LEU A 8 17.74 -11.04 -3.86
CA LEU A 8 16.73 -11.91 -3.28
C LEU A 8 15.55 -11.05 -2.80
N ILE A 9 14.47 -11.07 -3.57
CA ILE A 9 13.27 -10.30 -3.31
C ILE A 9 12.33 -11.11 -2.42
N LEU A 10 12.01 -10.60 -1.23
CA LEU A 10 11.04 -11.19 -0.32
C LEU A 10 9.75 -10.37 -0.36
N VAL A 11 8.62 -11.06 -0.49
CA VAL A 11 7.29 -10.45 -0.59
C VAL A 11 6.33 -11.12 0.38
N ALA A 12 5.80 -10.37 1.33
CA ALA A 12 4.59 -10.78 2.06
C ALA A 12 3.37 -10.30 1.27
N THR A 13 2.37 -11.15 1.06
CA THR A 13 1.18 -10.78 0.29
C THR A 13 -0.10 -11.33 0.91
N SER A 14 -1.17 -10.55 0.77
CA SER A 14 -2.55 -11.00 0.99
C SER A 14 -3.28 -11.32 -0.34
N GLY A 15 -2.55 -11.31 -1.48
CA GLY A 15 -3.12 -11.66 -2.79
C GLY A 15 -2.41 -11.01 -3.98
N ASP A 16 -2.95 -9.94 -4.51
CA ASP A 16 -2.59 -9.36 -5.83
C ASP A 16 -1.12 -8.95 -5.99
N THR A 17 -0.53 -8.37 -4.97
CA THR A 17 0.90 -7.96 -4.99
C THR A 17 1.82 -9.15 -5.23
N GLY A 18 1.53 -10.30 -4.64
CA GLY A 18 2.35 -11.51 -4.79
C GLY A 18 2.36 -11.99 -6.23
N LYS A 19 1.18 -12.14 -6.85
CA LYS A 19 1.06 -12.57 -8.25
C LYS A 19 1.72 -11.58 -9.21
N ALA A 20 1.47 -10.28 -9.02
CA ALA A 20 2.08 -9.25 -9.85
C ALA A 20 3.62 -9.25 -9.77
N ALA A 21 4.17 -9.42 -8.56
CA ALA A 21 5.61 -9.50 -8.36
C ALA A 21 6.21 -10.76 -8.99
N LEU A 22 5.58 -11.92 -8.83
CA LEU A 22 6.02 -13.16 -9.46
C LEU A 22 6.09 -13.03 -10.99
N GLU A 23 5.05 -12.48 -11.61
CA GLU A 23 5.01 -12.30 -13.06
C GLU A 23 6.02 -11.25 -13.55
N GLY A 24 6.16 -10.15 -12.80
CA GLY A 24 7.07 -9.07 -13.17
C GLY A 24 8.55 -9.41 -13.05
N TYR A 25 8.91 -10.35 -12.16
CA TYR A 25 10.29 -10.77 -11.94
C TYR A 25 10.63 -12.16 -12.51
N LYS A 26 9.67 -12.84 -13.10
CA LYS A 26 9.83 -14.16 -13.72
C LYS A 26 10.96 -14.16 -14.74
N ASN A 27 11.89 -15.10 -14.56
CA ASN A 27 13.02 -15.35 -15.47
C ASN A 27 13.89 -14.11 -15.76
N ILE A 28 13.97 -13.17 -14.84
CA ILE A 28 14.89 -12.05 -14.92
C ILE A 28 16.24 -12.45 -14.30
N ASP A 29 17.31 -12.24 -15.05
CA ASP A 29 18.67 -12.54 -14.58
C ASP A 29 19.02 -11.74 -13.32
N GLN A 30 19.83 -12.33 -12.45
CA GLN A 30 20.28 -11.74 -11.19
C GLN A 30 19.14 -11.40 -10.20
N ILE A 31 17.94 -11.97 -10.40
CA ILE A 31 16.82 -11.84 -9.45
C ILE A 31 16.34 -13.23 -9.04
N LYS A 32 16.12 -13.39 -7.74
CA LYS A 32 15.30 -14.48 -7.17
C LYS A 32 14.20 -13.86 -6.34
N ILE A 33 13.00 -14.43 -6.43
CA ILE A 33 11.84 -13.92 -5.69
C ILE A 33 11.18 -15.04 -4.90
N SER A 34 10.89 -14.75 -3.62
CA SER A 34 10.09 -15.62 -2.74
C SER A 34 8.87 -14.85 -2.24
N VAL A 35 7.70 -15.39 -2.52
CA VAL A 35 6.42 -14.83 -2.09
C VAL A 35 5.87 -15.68 -0.95
N PHE A 36 5.51 -15.03 0.14
CA PHE A 36 4.92 -15.64 1.33
C PHE A 36 3.48 -15.15 1.47
N TYR A 37 2.54 -16.08 1.65
CA TYR A 37 1.13 -15.77 1.84
C TYR A 37 0.49 -16.59 2.97
N PRO A 38 -0.53 -16.04 3.68
CA PRO A 38 -1.26 -16.80 4.69
C PRO A 38 -2.02 -17.95 4.05
N LYS A 39 -1.80 -19.18 4.55
CA LYS A 39 -2.40 -20.40 3.97
C LYS A 39 -3.92 -20.34 3.82
N ASN A 40 -4.60 -19.64 4.74
CA ASN A 40 -6.06 -19.50 4.76
C ASN A 40 -6.49 -18.01 4.65
N GLY A 41 -5.60 -17.11 4.25
CA GLY A 41 -5.83 -15.65 4.24
C GLY A 41 -5.86 -15.03 2.85
N VAL A 42 -5.92 -15.85 1.79
CA VAL A 42 -6.07 -15.40 0.40
C VAL A 42 -7.23 -16.15 -0.27
N SER A 43 -7.85 -15.57 -1.29
CA SER A 43 -8.89 -16.27 -2.04
C SER A 43 -8.32 -17.48 -2.78
N THR A 44 -9.17 -18.49 -3.04
CA THR A 44 -8.76 -19.69 -3.79
C THR A 44 -8.17 -19.34 -5.16
N ILE A 45 -8.71 -18.35 -5.84
CA ILE A 45 -8.21 -17.88 -7.14
C ILE A 45 -6.81 -17.29 -7.00
N GLN A 46 -6.60 -16.40 -6.04
CA GLN A 46 -5.28 -15.79 -5.79
C GLN A 46 -4.24 -16.83 -5.38
N GLN A 47 -4.64 -17.80 -4.55
CA GLN A 47 -3.77 -18.93 -4.18
C GLN A 47 -3.33 -19.72 -5.41
N LEU A 48 -4.28 -20.09 -6.28
CA LEU A 48 -3.99 -20.81 -7.51
C LEU A 48 -3.11 -20.02 -8.46
N GLN A 49 -3.39 -18.72 -8.64
CA GLN A 49 -2.57 -17.84 -9.47
C GLN A 49 -1.11 -17.77 -9.02
N MET A 50 -0.85 -17.79 -7.71
CA MET A 50 0.51 -17.81 -7.17
C MET A 50 1.13 -19.21 -7.25
N ALA A 51 0.39 -20.24 -6.82
CA ALA A 51 0.91 -21.61 -6.72
C ALA A 51 1.22 -22.25 -8.10
N THR A 52 0.54 -21.79 -9.16
CA THR A 52 0.78 -22.26 -10.53
C THR A 52 1.74 -21.36 -11.30
N GLN A 53 2.38 -20.39 -10.64
CA GLN A 53 3.35 -19.53 -11.29
C GLN A 53 4.59 -20.31 -11.70
N GLU A 54 4.87 -20.35 -12.98
CA GLU A 54 6.09 -20.93 -13.55
C GLU A 54 7.23 -19.90 -13.55
N GLY A 55 8.48 -20.40 -13.46
CA GLY A 55 9.69 -19.60 -13.55
C GLY A 55 10.83 -20.26 -12.75
N GLU A 56 12.06 -20.15 -13.27
CA GLU A 56 13.24 -20.79 -12.66
C GLU A 56 13.74 -20.04 -11.40
N ASN A 57 13.33 -18.80 -11.26
CA ASN A 57 13.78 -17.88 -10.21
C ASN A 57 12.67 -17.50 -9.22
N VAL A 58 11.48 -18.11 -9.31
CA VAL A 58 10.32 -17.81 -8.48
C VAL A 58 10.07 -18.91 -7.45
N ASN A 59 9.68 -18.51 -6.24
CA ASN A 59 9.30 -19.41 -5.16
C ASN A 59 8.05 -18.88 -4.45
N VAL A 60 7.15 -19.79 -4.05
CA VAL A 60 5.89 -19.45 -3.40
C VAL A 60 5.70 -20.31 -2.16
N CYS A 61 5.52 -19.69 -1.02
CA CYS A 61 5.39 -20.34 0.29
C CYS A 61 4.08 -19.97 0.97
N ALA A 62 3.26 -20.97 1.27
CA ALA A 62 2.12 -20.82 2.18
C ALA A 62 2.59 -20.90 3.63
N VAL A 63 2.22 -19.94 4.45
CA VAL A 63 2.64 -19.83 5.86
C VAL A 63 1.44 -19.99 6.78
N ASN A 64 1.60 -20.73 7.88
CA ASN A 64 0.60 -20.79 8.93
C ASN A 64 0.70 -19.53 9.79
N GLY A 65 -0.21 -18.60 9.60
CA GLY A 65 -0.27 -17.31 10.25
C GLY A 65 -1.16 -16.34 9.46
N ASN A 66 -1.29 -15.11 9.91
CA ASN A 66 -1.98 -14.05 9.19
C ASN A 66 -0.99 -13.19 8.39
N PHE A 67 -1.50 -12.22 7.64
CA PHE A 67 -0.67 -11.33 6.81
C PHE A 67 0.32 -10.49 7.65
N ASP A 68 -0.12 -9.98 8.80
CA ASP A 68 0.72 -9.14 9.66
C ASP A 68 1.88 -9.94 10.28
N ASP A 69 1.65 -11.22 10.62
CA ASP A 69 2.69 -12.13 11.11
C ASP A 69 3.78 -12.28 10.03
N ILE A 70 3.38 -12.58 8.79
CA ILE A 70 4.31 -12.77 7.67
C ILE A 70 5.07 -11.47 7.37
N GLN A 71 4.38 -10.34 7.35
CA GLN A 71 5.01 -9.04 7.09
C GLN A 71 6.03 -8.69 8.19
N SER A 72 5.71 -9.03 9.44
CA SER A 72 6.60 -8.80 10.57
C SER A 72 7.86 -9.68 10.47
N GLU A 73 7.70 -10.96 10.11
CA GLU A 73 8.85 -11.85 9.93
C GLU A 73 9.72 -11.42 8.73
N VAL A 74 9.14 -10.99 7.63
CA VAL A 74 9.90 -10.43 6.51
C VAL A 74 10.71 -9.20 6.96
N LYS A 75 10.12 -8.30 7.77
CA LYS A 75 10.84 -7.15 8.34
C LYS A 75 11.97 -7.60 9.28
N ASN A 76 11.75 -8.64 10.10
CA ASN A 76 12.77 -9.21 10.98
C ASN A 76 13.95 -9.75 10.18
N ILE A 77 13.69 -10.44 9.06
CA ILE A 77 14.76 -10.92 8.15
C ILE A 77 15.58 -9.73 7.61
N PHE A 78 14.91 -8.65 7.17
CA PHE A 78 15.61 -7.44 6.68
C PHE A 78 16.46 -6.77 7.77
N SER A 79 16.04 -6.85 9.02
CA SER A 79 16.72 -6.21 10.16
C SER A 79 17.82 -7.08 10.76
N SER A 80 17.93 -8.35 10.36
CA SER A 80 18.90 -9.30 10.90
C SER A 80 20.24 -9.17 10.19
N SER A 81 21.25 -8.67 10.91
CA SER A 81 22.63 -8.62 10.41
C SER A 81 23.22 -10.00 10.12
N ASP A 82 22.89 -11.00 10.93
CA ASP A 82 23.37 -12.37 10.77
C ASP A 82 22.86 -13.01 9.46
N ILE A 83 21.57 -12.83 9.15
CA ILE A 83 20.97 -13.29 7.88
C ILE A 83 21.58 -12.54 6.70
N SER A 84 21.69 -11.21 6.80
CA SER A 84 22.27 -10.38 5.75
C SER A 84 23.70 -10.79 5.42
N SER A 85 24.55 -10.99 6.44
CA SER A 85 25.94 -11.42 6.24
C SER A 85 26.04 -12.79 5.56
N LYS A 86 25.24 -13.77 5.98
CA LYS A 86 25.20 -15.10 5.35
C LYS A 86 24.76 -15.05 3.89
N LEU A 87 23.77 -14.20 3.57
CA LEU A 87 23.32 -14.03 2.20
C LEU A 87 24.39 -13.34 1.34
N GLU A 88 25.08 -12.33 1.88
CA GLU A 88 26.20 -11.68 1.19
C GLU A 88 27.34 -12.63 0.87
N GLU A 89 27.72 -13.51 1.79
CA GLU A 89 28.70 -14.58 1.55
C GLU A 89 28.28 -15.53 0.42
N MET A 90 26.97 -15.73 0.24
CA MET A 90 26.40 -16.53 -0.84
C MET A 90 26.21 -15.76 -2.15
N GLY A 91 26.56 -14.49 -2.20
CA GLY A 91 26.40 -13.63 -3.38
C GLY A 91 24.99 -13.05 -3.56
N TYR A 92 24.21 -12.96 -2.48
CA TYR A 92 22.87 -12.36 -2.51
C TYR A 92 22.81 -11.06 -1.72
N PHE A 93 21.85 -10.21 -2.10
CA PHE A 93 21.40 -9.09 -1.26
C PHE A 93 19.88 -9.07 -1.16
N LEU A 94 19.37 -8.63 -0.02
CA LEU A 94 17.93 -8.58 0.24
C LEU A 94 17.28 -7.37 -0.43
N SER A 95 16.12 -7.58 -1.05
CA SER A 95 15.24 -6.55 -1.56
C SER A 95 13.77 -6.90 -1.30
N SER A 96 12.87 -5.93 -1.42
CA SER A 96 11.43 -6.13 -1.22
C SER A 96 10.62 -5.56 -2.37
N ALA A 97 9.58 -6.29 -2.78
CA ALA A 97 8.57 -5.79 -3.69
C ALA A 97 7.28 -5.35 -2.97
N ASN A 98 7.26 -5.29 -1.65
CA ASN A 98 6.16 -4.70 -0.88
C ASN A 98 6.13 -3.18 -1.01
N SER A 99 5.00 -2.57 -0.64
CA SER A 99 4.79 -1.12 -0.70
C SER A 99 5.71 -0.30 0.21
N ILE A 100 6.42 -0.95 1.15
CA ILE A 100 7.48 -0.34 1.95
C ILE A 100 8.70 0.07 1.11
N ASN A 101 8.90 -0.54 -0.06
CA ASN A 101 9.97 -0.13 -0.98
C ASN A 101 9.57 1.18 -1.67
N PHE A 102 10.38 2.24 -1.50
CA PHE A 102 10.14 3.53 -2.15
C PHE A 102 10.13 3.43 -3.67
N GLY A 103 10.86 2.46 -4.25
CA GLY A 103 10.82 2.14 -5.67
C GLY A 103 9.45 1.72 -6.19
N ARG A 104 8.51 1.33 -5.30
CA ARG A 104 7.10 1.10 -5.65
C ARG A 104 6.24 2.36 -5.53
N LEU A 105 6.65 3.32 -4.72
CA LEU A 105 5.92 4.58 -4.55
C LEU A 105 6.27 5.59 -5.64
N ALA A 106 7.56 5.80 -5.88
CA ALA A 106 8.05 6.86 -6.77
C ALA A 106 7.45 6.79 -8.21
N PRO A 107 7.37 5.62 -8.87
CA PRO A 107 6.76 5.53 -10.20
C PRO A 107 5.27 5.89 -10.23
N GLN A 108 4.56 5.73 -9.11
CA GLN A 108 3.13 6.05 -9.02
C GLN A 108 2.85 7.55 -9.08
N ILE A 109 3.83 8.40 -8.80
CA ILE A 109 3.73 9.87 -8.95
C ILE A 109 3.34 10.22 -10.39
N VAL A 110 3.87 9.48 -11.35
CA VAL A 110 3.62 9.69 -12.80
C VAL A 110 2.14 9.53 -13.15
N TYR A 111 1.39 8.66 -12.46
CA TYR A 111 -0.03 8.45 -12.72
C TYR A 111 -0.85 9.73 -12.56
N TYR A 112 -0.54 10.52 -11.55
CA TYR A 112 -1.25 11.76 -11.25
C TYR A 112 -0.94 12.87 -12.23
N PHE A 113 0.34 13.02 -12.63
CA PHE A 113 0.71 13.94 -13.71
C PHE A 113 0.07 13.53 -15.03
N LYS A 114 0.09 12.23 -15.36
CA LYS A 114 -0.53 11.72 -16.58
C LYS A 114 -2.03 11.97 -16.59
N SER A 115 -2.74 11.66 -15.50
CA SER A 115 -4.17 11.88 -15.37
C SER A 115 -4.52 13.36 -15.52
N TYR A 116 -3.77 14.25 -14.89
CA TYR A 116 -3.98 15.69 -15.02
C TYR A 116 -3.76 16.17 -16.47
N CYS A 117 -2.71 15.70 -17.13
CA CYS A 117 -2.45 16.00 -18.53
C CYS A 117 -3.57 15.47 -19.47
N ASP A 118 -4.13 14.30 -19.17
CA ASP A 118 -5.24 13.76 -19.95
C ASP A 118 -6.50 14.59 -19.79
N LEU A 119 -6.83 15.07 -18.58
CA LEU A 119 -7.94 16.00 -18.37
C LEU A 119 -7.75 17.31 -19.15
N LEU A 120 -6.54 17.88 -19.17
CA LEU A 120 -6.19 19.04 -19.97
C LEU A 120 -6.37 18.76 -21.48
N LYS A 121 -5.83 17.64 -21.95
CA LYS A 121 -5.91 17.24 -23.36
C LYS A 121 -7.36 17.06 -23.82
N ASN A 122 -8.19 16.50 -22.95
CA ASN A 122 -9.60 16.28 -23.22
C ASN A 122 -10.44 17.55 -23.00
N ARG A 123 -9.85 18.65 -22.56
CA ARG A 123 -10.52 19.94 -22.25
C ARG A 123 -11.58 19.83 -21.15
N GLU A 124 -11.39 18.88 -20.22
CA GLU A 124 -12.23 18.76 -19.02
C GLU A 124 -11.88 19.81 -17.96
N ILE A 125 -10.62 20.25 -17.98
CA ILE A 125 -10.07 21.30 -17.11
C ILE A 125 -9.17 22.25 -17.90
N THR A 126 -8.84 23.41 -17.32
CA THR A 126 -7.81 24.34 -17.81
C THR A 126 -6.56 24.26 -16.94
N LEU A 127 -5.41 24.69 -17.48
CA LEU A 127 -4.15 24.66 -16.74
C LEU A 127 -4.23 25.51 -15.47
N GLY A 128 -3.93 24.89 -14.34
CA GLY A 128 -4.02 25.51 -13.01
C GLY A 128 -5.31 25.20 -12.25
N ASP A 129 -6.32 24.64 -12.90
CA ASP A 129 -7.52 24.17 -12.21
C ASP A 129 -7.16 23.06 -11.22
N LYS A 130 -7.72 23.16 -10.02
CA LYS A 130 -7.46 22.17 -8.97
C LYS A 130 -8.40 20.98 -9.11
N ILE A 131 -7.85 19.79 -9.00
CA ILE A 131 -8.61 18.52 -8.98
C ILE A 131 -8.65 17.92 -7.58
N ASN A 132 -9.71 17.18 -7.27
CA ASN A 132 -9.74 16.28 -6.13
C ASN A 132 -9.37 14.88 -6.61
N VAL A 133 -8.65 14.15 -5.76
CA VAL A 133 -8.23 12.78 -6.08
C VAL A 133 -8.74 11.84 -4.98
N CYS A 134 -9.62 10.90 -5.35
CA CYS A 134 -10.11 9.87 -4.45
C CYS A 134 -9.31 8.58 -4.67
N VAL A 135 -8.77 8.02 -3.59
CA VAL A 135 -7.92 6.84 -3.65
C VAL A 135 -8.43 5.80 -2.66
N PRO A 136 -8.90 4.64 -3.15
CA PRO A 136 -9.10 3.45 -2.31
C PRO A 136 -7.77 3.08 -1.66
N THR A 137 -7.72 3.11 -0.32
CA THR A 137 -6.44 3.16 0.38
C THR A 137 -6.31 2.05 1.43
N GLY A 138 -5.25 1.25 1.31
CA GLY A 138 -4.75 0.34 2.34
C GLY A 138 -3.41 0.84 2.89
N ASN A 139 -2.30 0.42 2.28
CA ASN A 139 -0.93 0.73 2.73
C ASN A 139 -0.45 2.18 2.47
N PHE A 140 -1.33 3.08 2.11
CA PHE A 140 -1.08 4.53 1.92
C PHE A 140 -0.06 4.88 0.81
N GLY A 141 0.43 3.90 0.05
CA GLY A 141 1.47 4.12 -0.97
C GLY A 141 1.00 5.00 -2.12
N ASN A 142 -0.14 4.64 -2.72
CA ASN A 142 -0.67 5.34 -3.89
C ASN A 142 -1.11 6.77 -3.55
N ILE A 143 -1.87 6.99 -2.47
CA ILE A 143 -2.30 8.32 -2.06
C ILE A 143 -1.12 9.20 -1.62
N LEU A 144 -0.05 8.61 -1.04
CA LEU A 144 1.18 9.33 -0.72
C LEU A 144 1.91 9.78 -1.99
N ALA A 145 1.90 8.96 -3.06
CA ALA A 145 2.44 9.38 -4.35
C ALA A 145 1.67 10.59 -4.93
N ALA A 146 0.34 10.64 -4.74
CA ALA A 146 -0.47 11.82 -5.08
C ALA A 146 -0.07 13.04 -4.24
N TYR A 147 0.19 12.85 -2.95
CA TYR A 147 0.67 13.93 -2.08
C TYR A 147 2.03 14.46 -2.52
N VAL A 148 2.95 13.57 -2.89
CA VAL A 148 4.24 13.99 -3.45
C VAL A 148 4.04 14.75 -4.77
N ALA A 149 3.15 14.30 -5.66
CA ALA A 149 2.80 15.03 -6.88
C ALA A 149 2.28 16.45 -6.56
N LYS A 150 1.43 16.60 -5.53
CA LYS A 150 0.96 17.90 -5.03
C LYS A 150 2.13 18.76 -4.55
N LEU A 151 3.07 18.20 -3.77
CA LEU A 151 4.28 18.92 -3.31
C LEU A 151 5.19 19.33 -4.47
N MET A 152 5.19 18.57 -5.57
CA MET A 152 5.90 18.92 -6.81
C MET A 152 5.19 20.00 -7.64
N GLY A 153 4.03 20.47 -7.21
CA GLY A 153 3.29 21.57 -7.84
C GLY A 153 2.09 21.14 -8.68
N LEU A 154 1.72 19.84 -8.70
CA LEU A 154 0.50 19.41 -9.38
C LEU A 154 -0.73 20.04 -8.68
N PRO A 155 -1.68 20.67 -9.40
CA PRO A 155 -2.82 21.35 -8.80
C PRO A 155 -3.85 20.37 -8.22
N ILE A 156 -3.55 19.81 -7.05
CA ILE A 156 -4.46 18.94 -6.29
C ILE A 156 -5.03 19.76 -5.13
N ALA A 157 -6.35 19.86 -5.06
CA ALA A 157 -7.04 20.48 -3.93
C ALA A 157 -7.03 19.53 -2.73
N THR A 158 -7.72 18.40 -2.84
CA THR A 158 -7.94 17.45 -1.75
C THR A 158 -7.63 16.04 -2.19
N LEU A 159 -6.95 15.28 -1.32
CA LEU A 159 -6.73 13.85 -1.40
C LEU A 159 -7.75 13.15 -0.51
N ILE A 160 -8.65 12.41 -1.12
CA ILE A 160 -9.72 11.70 -0.44
C ILE A 160 -9.26 10.27 -0.21
N CYS A 161 -9.00 9.92 1.06
CA CYS A 161 -8.65 8.57 1.46
C CYS A 161 -9.94 7.77 1.68
N ALA A 162 -10.25 6.87 0.77
CA ALA A 162 -11.40 5.99 0.88
C ALA A 162 -10.98 4.68 1.56
N SER A 163 -11.68 4.29 2.62
CA SER A 163 -11.46 3.05 3.38
C SER A 163 -12.69 2.14 3.29
N ASN A 164 -12.48 0.83 3.39
CA ASN A 164 -13.57 -0.11 3.63
C ASN A 164 -13.91 -0.21 5.13
N SER A 165 -14.54 -1.29 5.56
CA SER A 165 -14.89 -1.49 6.99
C SER A 165 -13.66 -1.45 7.93
N ASN A 166 -12.46 -1.68 7.40
CA ASN A 166 -11.20 -1.46 8.13
C ASN A 166 -10.81 0.03 8.04
N ASN A 167 -11.55 0.88 8.73
CA ASN A 167 -11.54 2.33 8.58
C ASN A 167 -10.49 3.09 9.41
N ILE A 168 -9.40 2.42 9.80
CA ILE A 168 -8.36 3.02 10.67
C ILE A 168 -7.77 4.32 10.11
N LEU A 169 -7.59 4.39 8.79
CA LEU A 169 -7.08 5.60 8.12
C LEU A 169 -8.10 6.74 8.16
N THR A 170 -9.38 6.43 7.97
CA THR A 170 -10.47 7.42 8.08
C THR A 170 -10.52 8.02 9.47
N ASP A 171 -10.48 7.19 10.51
CA ASP A 171 -10.46 7.65 11.90
C ASP A 171 -9.22 8.51 12.18
N PHE A 172 -8.03 8.04 11.74
CA PHE A 172 -6.80 8.80 11.92
C PHE A 172 -6.85 10.18 11.26
N LEU A 173 -7.26 10.26 9.99
CA LEU A 173 -7.32 11.53 9.26
C LEU A 173 -8.33 12.52 9.85
N ASN A 174 -9.38 12.01 10.50
CA ASN A 174 -10.42 12.84 11.11
C ASN A 174 -10.10 13.22 12.57
N THR A 175 -9.33 12.41 13.30
CA THR A 175 -9.14 12.61 14.74
C THR A 175 -7.68 12.77 15.19
N GLY A 176 -6.73 12.44 14.31
CA GLY A 176 -5.31 12.35 14.64
C GLY A 176 -4.95 11.13 15.48
N ARG A 177 -5.92 10.25 15.81
CA ARG A 177 -5.69 9.04 16.57
C ARG A 177 -5.59 7.83 15.64
N TYR A 178 -4.45 7.17 15.65
CA TYR A 178 -4.24 5.89 15.01
C TYR A 178 -4.28 4.77 16.04
N ASP A 179 -5.24 3.85 15.93
CA ASP A 179 -5.45 2.80 16.92
C ASP A 179 -5.71 1.46 16.23
N ARG A 180 -4.72 0.55 16.27
CA ARG A 180 -4.81 -0.79 15.67
C ARG A 180 -5.51 -1.83 16.59
N ASN A 181 -5.83 -1.45 17.83
CA ASN A 181 -6.51 -2.32 18.78
C ASN A 181 -8.01 -2.36 18.48
N ARG A 182 -8.38 -2.92 17.33
CA ARG A 182 -9.73 -3.03 16.80
C ARG A 182 -9.95 -4.34 16.07
N GLU A 183 -11.21 -4.68 15.82
CA GLU A 183 -11.55 -5.85 15.02
C GLU A 183 -11.05 -5.71 13.59
N PHE A 184 -10.57 -6.83 13.04
CA PHE A 184 -10.19 -6.94 11.63
C PHE A 184 -11.33 -7.56 10.84
N HIS A 185 -11.73 -6.91 9.75
CA HIS A 185 -12.81 -7.35 8.87
C HIS A 185 -12.24 -7.89 7.55
N LEU A 186 -12.62 -9.11 7.17
CA LEU A 186 -12.36 -9.64 5.84
C LEU A 186 -13.45 -9.10 4.90
N THR A 187 -13.06 -8.39 3.85
CA THR A 187 -13.97 -7.72 2.92
C THR A 187 -13.81 -8.20 1.49
N ILE A 188 -14.69 -7.74 0.58
CA ILE A 188 -14.56 -7.96 -0.86
C ILE A 188 -13.51 -7.04 -1.52
N SER A 189 -12.90 -6.13 -0.76
CA SER A 189 -11.79 -5.27 -1.19
C SER A 189 -10.51 -5.59 -0.41
N PRO A 190 -9.95 -6.80 -0.52
CA PRO A 190 -8.93 -7.34 0.39
C PRO A 190 -7.61 -6.55 0.40
N SER A 191 -7.27 -5.83 -0.67
CA SER A 191 -6.06 -4.99 -0.71
C SER A 191 -6.14 -3.78 0.24
N MET A 192 -7.33 -3.48 0.75
CA MET A 192 -7.60 -2.43 1.74
C MET A 192 -7.80 -2.99 3.16
N ASP A 193 -7.80 -4.32 3.35
CA ASP A 193 -7.94 -4.98 4.64
C ASP A 193 -6.62 -4.88 5.41
N ILE A 194 -6.48 -3.79 6.15
CA ILE A 194 -5.27 -3.50 6.94
C ILE A 194 -5.62 -2.92 8.32
N LEU A 195 -4.79 -3.22 9.29
CA LEU A 195 -4.73 -2.51 10.58
C LEU A 195 -3.42 -1.72 10.75
N ILE A 196 -2.42 -1.99 9.89
CA ILE A 196 -1.16 -1.24 9.87
C ILE A 196 -0.93 -0.74 8.45
N SER A 197 -0.99 0.58 8.28
CA SER A 197 -0.76 1.25 6.99
C SER A 197 0.71 1.64 6.85
N SER A 198 1.47 0.88 6.06
CA SER A 198 2.93 0.88 6.07
C SER A 198 3.60 2.16 5.55
N ASN A 199 2.89 3.00 4.79
CA ASN A 199 3.46 4.26 4.28
C ASN A 199 2.92 5.52 4.96
N LEU A 200 1.98 5.38 5.91
CA LEU A 200 1.48 6.53 6.66
C LEU A 200 2.60 7.22 7.45
N GLU A 201 3.55 6.44 8.00
CA GLU A 201 4.71 6.99 8.68
C GLU A 201 5.53 7.95 7.81
N ARG A 202 5.53 7.78 6.49
CA ARG A 202 6.22 8.68 5.56
C ARG A 202 5.51 10.04 5.46
N LEU A 203 4.16 10.05 5.49
CA LEU A 203 3.41 11.30 5.57
C LEU A 203 3.74 12.03 6.87
N LEU A 204 3.76 11.32 7.99
CA LEU A 204 4.11 11.88 9.30
C LEU A 204 5.52 12.46 9.30
N TYR A 205 6.47 11.75 8.69
CA TYR A 205 7.83 12.23 8.53
C TYR A 205 7.92 13.52 7.69
N PHE A 206 7.19 13.59 6.58
CA PHE A 206 7.17 14.80 5.74
C PHE A 206 6.59 16.01 6.47
N ILE A 207 5.61 15.80 7.35
CA ILE A 207 4.92 16.89 8.05
C ILE A 207 5.63 17.29 9.34
N SER A 208 6.10 16.31 10.14
CA SER A 208 6.52 16.53 11.52
C SER A 208 7.97 16.13 11.81
N GLY A 209 8.68 15.59 10.81
CA GLY A 209 10.10 15.21 10.93
C GLY A 209 10.34 13.89 11.66
N ALA A 210 11.61 13.56 11.85
CA ALA A 210 12.08 12.26 12.32
C ALA A 210 11.68 11.97 13.78
N ASP A 211 11.92 12.90 14.69
CA ASP A 211 11.78 12.67 16.14
C ASP A 211 10.33 12.42 16.55
N ALA A 212 9.39 13.23 16.03
CA ALA A 212 7.96 13.06 16.27
C ALA A 212 7.48 11.73 15.69
N THR A 213 7.84 11.43 14.46
CA THR A 213 7.47 10.17 13.81
C THR A 213 8.01 8.96 14.58
N ALA A 214 9.28 8.97 14.99
CA ALA A 214 9.87 7.89 15.77
C ALA A 214 9.13 7.66 17.09
N THR A 215 8.70 8.75 17.75
CA THR A 215 7.93 8.69 19.01
C THR A 215 6.57 8.01 18.77
N TRP A 216 5.83 8.39 17.72
CA TRP A 216 4.55 7.79 17.39
C TRP A 216 4.68 6.31 16.96
N MET A 217 5.69 5.96 16.16
CA MET A 217 5.94 4.57 15.78
C MET A 217 6.33 3.70 16.98
N LYS A 218 7.10 4.23 17.93
CA LYS A 218 7.39 3.55 19.19
C LYS A 218 6.12 3.30 19.99
N SER A 219 5.23 4.28 20.11
CA SER A 219 3.93 4.12 20.78
C SER A 219 3.06 3.09 20.08
N LEU A 220 2.99 3.12 18.74
CA LEU A 220 2.26 2.12 17.97
C LEU A 220 2.74 0.70 18.23
N ASN A 221 4.06 0.50 18.31
CA ASN A 221 4.64 -0.81 18.57
C ASN A 221 4.38 -1.29 20.01
N GLN A 222 4.45 -0.40 20.99
CA GLN A 222 4.32 -0.75 22.42
C GLN A 222 2.86 -0.83 22.89
N ASN A 223 2.02 0.10 22.44
CA ASN A 223 0.67 0.31 22.95
C ASN A 223 -0.43 -0.07 21.94
N GLY A 224 -0.06 -0.22 20.65
CA GLY A 224 -1.00 -0.45 19.57
C GLY A 224 -1.68 0.82 19.05
N TYR A 225 -1.35 2.00 19.58
CA TYR A 225 -1.92 3.28 19.13
C TYR A 225 -0.95 4.45 19.33
N TYR A 226 -1.25 5.55 18.67
CA TYR A 226 -0.66 6.86 18.92
C TYR A 226 -1.67 7.98 18.63
N GLN A 227 -1.37 9.18 19.15
CA GLN A 227 -2.10 10.42 18.88
C GLN A 227 -1.10 11.45 18.37
N VAL A 228 -1.37 12.06 17.21
CA VAL A 228 -0.59 13.21 16.75
C VAL A 228 -1.07 14.49 17.46
N ASP A 229 -0.21 15.51 17.51
CA ASP A 229 -0.57 16.80 18.04
C ASP A 229 -1.53 17.57 17.10
N GLU A 230 -2.19 18.62 17.61
CA GLU A 230 -3.17 19.43 16.89
C GLU A 230 -2.56 20.13 15.66
N ASN A 231 -1.31 20.57 15.75
CA ASN A 231 -0.62 21.21 14.62
C ASN A 231 -0.42 20.22 13.47
N THR A 232 0.05 19.02 13.79
CA THR A 232 0.22 17.94 12.80
C THR A 232 -1.12 17.56 12.17
N LEU A 233 -2.18 17.41 12.95
CA LEU A 233 -3.52 17.11 12.43
C LEU A 233 -4.03 18.23 11.51
N THR A 234 -3.81 19.48 11.89
CA THR A 234 -4.17 20.65 11.08
C THR A 234 -3.43 20.64 9.74
N GLU A 235 -2.13 20.35 9.72
CA GLU A 235 -1.36 20.26 8.48
C GLU A 235 -1.84 19.11 7.58
N ILE A 236 -2.15 17.95 8.15
CA ILE A 236 -2.74 16.82 7.42
C ILE A 236 -4.06 17.23 6.76
N SER A 237 -4.95 17.89 7.52
CA SER A 237 -6.29 18.30 7.08
C SER A 237 -6.29 19.29 5.91
N LYS A 238 -5.20 20.05 5.70
CA LYS A 238 -5.04 20.92 4.53
C LYS A 238 -5.02 20.17 3.20
N SER A 239 -4.68 18.89 3.24
CA SER A 239 -4.49 18.10 2.02
C SER A 239 -5.32 16.84 1.98
N PHE A 240 -5.72 16.28 3.12
CA PHE A 240 -6.40 14.99 3.21
C PHE A 240 -7.74 15.09 3.89
N CYS A 241 -8.67 14.24 3.47
CA CYS A 241 -9.86 13.86 4.22
C CYS A 241 -10.09 12.36 4.12
N GLY A 242 -10.73 11.76 5.13
CA GLY A 242 -11.00 10.32 5.20
C GLY A 242 -12.49 10.02 5.18
N TYR A 243 -12.88 9.07 4.35
CA TYR A 243 -14.23 8.49 4.33
C TYR A 243 -14.15 6.96 4.30
N CYS A 244 -15.22 6.29 4.73
CA CYS A 244 -15.30 4.85 4.69
C CYS A 244 -16.67 4.38 4.18
N THR A 245 -16.66 3.16 3.63
CA THR A 245 -17.85 2.53 3.06
C THR A 245 -17.92 1.08 3.54
N ASP A 246 -19.09 0.61 3.91
CA ASP A 246 -19.31 -0.78 4.28
C ASP A 246 -19.56 -1.69 3.05
N GLU A 247 -19.54 -3.02 3.29
CA GLU A 247 -19.77 -4.04 2.28
C GLU A 247 -21.13 -3.87 1.55
N THR A 248 -22.17 -3.46 2.26
CA THR A 248 -23.51 -3.29 1.71
C THR A 248 -23.54 -2.14 0.72
N GLN A 249 -22.93 -1.02 1.09
CA GLN A 249 -22.86 0.15 0.24
C GLN A 249 -21.93 -0.09 -0.97
N THR A 250 -20.80 -0.76 -0.77
CA THR A 250 -19.87 -1.15 -1.85
C THR A 250 -20.58 -1.99 -2.90
N LYS A 251 -21.33 -3.02 -2.49
CA LYS A 251 -22.12 -3.86 -3.41
C LYS A 251 -23.22 -3.07 -4.14
N LYS A 252 -23.89 -2.14 -3.46
CA LYS A 252 -24.88 -1.25 -4.10
C LYS A 252 -24.23 -0.35 -5.14
N THR A 253 -23.04 0.17 -4.85
CA THR A 253 -22.29 1.00 -5.81
C THR A 253 -21.94 0.22 -7.06
N ILE A 254 -21.43 -1.03 -6.94
CA ILE A 254 -21.14 -1.91 -8.07
C ILE A 254 -22.41 -2.14 -8.91
N GLY A 255 -23.51 -2.52 -8.27
CA GLY A 255 -24.78 -2.76 -8.94
C GLY A 255 -25.32 -1.52 -9.66
N LYS A 256 -25.24 -0.35 -9.02
CA LYS A 256 -25.65 0.93 -9.60
C LYS A 256 -24.84 1.26 -10.86
N TYR A 257 -23.51 1.19 -10.80
CA TYR A 257 -22.67 1.50 -11.96
C TYR A 257 -22.86 0.52 -13.09
N PHE A 258 -23.06 -0.76 -12.77
CA PHE A 258 -23.39 -1.75 -13.80
C PHE A 258 -24.73 -1.46 -14.48
N HIS A 259 -25.76 -1.13 -13.70
CA HIS A 259 -27.10 -0.83 -14.21
C HIS A 259 -27.12 0.48 -15.02
N ASP A 260 -26.53 1.56 -14.50
CA ASP A 260 -26.68 2.89 -15.07
C ASP A 260 -25.73 3.14 -16.25
N TYR A 261 -24.55 2.50 -16.25
CA TYR A 261 -23.49 2.77 -17.23
C TYR A 261 -23.03 1.52 -17.98
N ASN A 262 -23.61 0.35 -17.70
CA ASN A 262 -23.12 -0.96 -18.21
C ASN A 262 -21.62 -1.16 -17.97
N TYR A 263 -21.13 -0.69 -16.81
CA TYR A 263 -19.73 -0.74 -16.42
C TYR A 263 -19.55 -1.45 -15.08
N LEU A 264 -18.89 -2.60 -15.12
CA LEU A 264 -18.58 -3.37 -13.92
C LEU A 264 -17.29 -2.82 -13.29
N ILE A 265 -17.44 -2.02 -12.24
CA ILE A 265 -16.30 -1.48 -11.50
C ILE A 265 -15.71 -2.54 -10.56
N ASP A 266 -14.41 -2.44 -10.33
CA ASP A 266 -13.67 -3.24 -9.35
C ASP A 266 -14.14 -2.96 -7.92
N THR A 267 -14.07 -3.96 -7.05
CA THR A 267 -14.54 -3.88 -5.66
C THR A 267 -13.81 -2.83 -4.83
N HIS A 268 -12.51 -2.58 -5.09
CA HIS A 268 -11.76 -1.53 -4.41
C HIS A 268 -12.17 -0.14 -4.92
N THR A 269 -12.41 0.00 -6.22
CA THR A 269 -12.88 1.26 -6.82
C THR A 269 -14.30 1.62 -6.36
N ALA A 270 -15.10 0.63 -5.98
CA ALA A 270 -16.46 0.82 -5.54
C ALA A 270 -16.59 1.31 -4.08
N VAL A 271 -15.50 1.26 -3.32
CA VAL A 271 -15.41 1.83 -1.97
C VAL A 271 -15.38 3.35 -2.05
#